data_e916c07a70f73ee32f21b46f6b06d604
#
_entry.id   e916c07a70f73ee32f21b46f6b06d604
#
_cell.length_a   1.000
_cell.length_b   1.000
_cell.length_c   1.000
_cell.angle_alpha   90.00
_cell.angle_beta   90.00
_cell.angle_gamma   90.00
#
_symmetry.space_group_name_H-M   'P 1'
#
loop_
_entity.id
_entity.type
_entity.pdbx_description
1 polymer ?
#
loop_
_entity_poly.entity_id
_entity_poly.type
_entity_poly.pdbx_seq_one_letter_code
_entity_poly.pdbx_strand_id
1 'polypeptide(L)'
;MTVSLTAYLRACHCGPTVTVTVVGTALAAGSGRPWPQVVLVAVAVFAGQLSIGWSNDWIDAARDKAAGRVDKPIPAGEAGRRGVGVAAVVALAAAVLLSVVATSTGWAHIVAVAAGWWYNVHAKRTVLSPLPFALAFGLLVVFATVSPSWQMVAAGALLGVSAHITNVLPDLADDAATGVHGFPHRLGVRGATATALACLAAATGLLLTVFEHRPYLVGALAVVGLISAALSSRRRLFLFVQLAALVNVAVLLWTTSTT
;
A
#
# COMPACT_ATOMS: atom_id res chain seq x y z
N MET A 1 26.51 13.39 -13.85
CA MET A 1 26.17 12.52 -12.73
C MET A 1 25.65 11.21 -13.32
N THR A 2 26.31 10.10 -13.06
CA THR A 2 25.84 8.76 -13.45
C THR A 2 24.56 8.46 -12.67
N VAL A 3 23.50 8.09 -13.38
CA VAL A 3 22.22 7.70 -12.76
C VAL A 3 22.44 6.36 -12.05
N SER A 4 22.37 6.36 -10.71
CA SER A 4 22.48 5.14 -9.92
C SER A 4 21.13 4.42 -9.87
N LEU A 5 20.99 3.28 -10.56
CA LEU A 5 19.78 2.45 -10.52
C LEU A 5 19.41 2.07 -9.08
N THR A 6 20.39 1.76 -8.24
CA THR A 6 20.16 1.41 -6.82
C THR A 6 19.56 2.56 -6.04
N ALA A 7 19.94 3.82 -6.33
CA ALA A 7 19.36 5.00 -5.70
C ALA A 7 17.88 5.16 -6.08
N TYR A 8 17.50 4.95 -7.34
CA TYR A 8 16.11 5.00 -7.78
C TYR A 8 15.27 3.85 -7.20
N LEU A 9 15.84 2.65 -7.07
CA LEU A 9 15.18 1.54 -6.39
C LEU A 9 14.94 1.83 -4.90
N ARG A 10 15.89 2.48 -4.22
CA ARG A 10 15.68 2.90 -2.82
C ARG A 10 14.62 3.99 -2.72
N ALA A 11 14.60 4.96 -3.64
CA ALA A 11 13.64 6.05 -3.67
C ALA A 11 12.19 5.61 -3.96
N CYS A 12 11.96 4.44 -4.59
CA CYS A 12 10.61 3.96 -4.88
C CYS A 12 9.96 3.19 -3.72
N HIS A 13 10.63 3.04 -2.57
CA HIS A 13 10.12 2.26 -1.44
C HIS A 13 9.80 0.80 -1.83
N CYS A 14 10.82 0.03 -2.24
CA CYS A 14 10.68 -1.31 -2.83
C CYS A 14 9.75 -2.26 -2.07
N GLY A 15 9.75 -2.26 -0.74
CA GLY A 15 8.90 -3.14 0.06
C GLY A 15 7.41 -2.98 -0.28
N PRO A 16 6.81 -1.80 -0.03
CA PRO A 16 5.44 -1.51 -0.42
C PRO A 16 5.17 -1.71 -1.93
N THR A 17 6.08 -1.26 -2.78
CA THR A 17 5.96 -1.39 -4.25
C THR A 17 5.76 -2.85 -4.67
N VAL A 18 6.62 -3.74 -4.20
CA VAL A 18 6.54 -5.18 -4.51
C VAL A 18 5.30 -5.80 -3.89
N THR A 19 5.04 -5.53 -2.60
CA THR A 19 3.89 -6.11 -1.90
C THR A 19 2.56 -5.76 -2.57
N VAL A 20 2.32 -4.48 -2.87
CA VAL A 20 1.05 -4.05 -3.50
C VAL A 20 0.92 -4.58 -4.92
N THR A 21 2.03 -4.66 -5.68
CA THR A 21 2.04 -5.26 -7.01
C THR A 21 1.68 -6.75 -6.95
N VAL A 22 2.29 -7.50 -6.03
CA VAL A 22 1.98 -8.93 -5.84
C VAL A 22 0.53 -9.12 -5.43
N VAL A 23 0.02 -8.32 -4.49
CA VAL A 23 -1.40 -8.37 -4.07
C VAL A 23 -2.33 -8.11 -5.25
N GLY A 24 -2.11 -7.02 -6.01
CA GLY A 24 -2.93 -6.69 -7.17
C GLY A 24 -2.91 -7.77 -8.26
N THR A 25 -1.72 -8.32 -8.53
CA THR A 25 -1.54 -9.43 -9.50
C THR A 25 -2.29 -10.68 -9.06
N ALA A 26 -2.16 -11.02 -7.78
CA ALA A 26 -2.80 -12.19 -7.21
C ALA A 26 -4.33 -12.05 -7.19
N LEU A 27 -4.87 -10.86 -6.84
CA LEU A 27 -6.30 -10.58 -6.95
C LEU A 27 -6.81 -10.73 -8.40
N ALA A 28 -6.05 -10.25 -9.38
CA ALA A 28 -6.41 -10.37 -10.79
C ALA A 28 -6.44 -11.83 -11.24
N ALA A 29 -5.39 -12.60 -10.93
CA ALA A 29 -5.30 -14.01 -11.26
C ALA A 29 -6.39 -14.83 -10.57
N GLY A 30 -6.58 -14.61 -9.27
CA GLY A 30 -7.58 -15.31 -8.47
C GLY A 30 -9.03 -14.99 -8.82
N SER A 31 -9.29 -13.85 -9.46
CA SER A 31 -10.63 -13.51 -9.94
C SER A 31 -10.99 -14.09 -11.31
N GLY A 32 -10.10 -14.91 -11.90
CA GLY A 32 -10.32 -15.56 -13.21
C GLY A 32 -10.06 -14.62 -14.39
N ARG A 33 -9.27 -13.56 -14.25
CA ARG A 33 -8.88 -12.74 -15.42
C ARG A 33 -7.96 -13.53 -16.35
N PRO A 34 -8.11 -13.36 -17.69
CA PRO A 34 -7.16 -13.89 -18.66
C PRO A 34 -5.72 -13.41 -18.38
N TRP A 35 -4.73 -14.28 -18.57
CA TRP A 35 -3.33 -13.95 -18.29
C TRP A 35 -2.81 -12.64 -18.90
N PRO A 36 -3.17 -12.26 -20.14
CA PRO A 36 -2.76 -10.95 -20.67
C PRO A 36 -3.27 -9.78 -19.83
N GLN A 37 -4.50 -9.85 -19.29
CA GLN A 37 -5.02 -8.82 -18.39
C GLN A 37 -4.34 -8.87 -17.02
N VAL A 38 -4.03 -10.05 -16.47
CA VAL A 38 -3.26 -10.18 -15.22
C VAL A 38 -1.91 -9.48 -15.34
N VAL A 39 -1.20 -9.68 -16.44
CA VAL A 39 0.08 -9.00 -16.73
C VAL A 39 -0.10 -7.48 -16.82
N LEU A 40 -1.12 -7.01 -17.53
CA LEU A 40 -1.40 -5.59 -17.66
C LEU A 40 -1.74 -4.95 -16.29
N VAL A 41 -2.55 -5.61 -15.46
CA VAL A 41 -2.84 -5.18 -14.08
C VAL A 41 -1.55 -5.11 -13.27
N ALA A 42 -0.70 -6.13 -13.33
CA ALA A 42 0.58 -6.16 -12.61
C ALA A 42 1.48 -4.98 -12.99
N VAL A 43 1.66 -4.73 -14.29
CA VAL A 43 2.53 -3.65 -14.78
C VAL A 43 1.93 -2.28 -14.48
N ALA A 44 0.58 -2.13 -14.58
CA ALA A 44 -0.11 -0.89 -14.22
C ALA A 44 0.08 -0.57 -12.73
N VAL A 45 -0.17 -1.54 -11.83
CA VAL A 45 0.02 -1.37 -10.38
C VAL A 45 1.47 -1.08 -10.06
N PHE A 46 2.42 -1.79 -10.66
CA PHE A 46 3.84 -1.54 -10.46
C PHE A 46 4.23 -0.11 -10.85
N ALA A 47 3.80 0.37 -12.03
CA ALA A 47 4.04 1.75 -12.47
C ALA A 47 3.40 2.77 -11.51
N GLY A 48 2.19 2.52 -11.02
CA GLY A 48 1.52 3.35 -10.02
C GLY A 48 2.29 3.43 -8.71
N GLN A 49 2.79 2.29 -8.21
CA GLN A 49 3.59 2.24 -6.98
C GLN A 49 4.94 2.97 -7.14
N LEU A 50 5.62 2.80 -8.28
CA LEU A 50 6.83 3.57 -8.59
C LEU A 50 6.56 5.07 -8.58
N SER A 51 5.47 5.51 -9.23
CA SER A 51 5.06 6.91 -9.26
C SER A 51 4.82 7.48 -7.85
N ILE A 52 4.07 6.75 -7.00
CA ILE A 52 3.78 7.16 -5.62
C ILE A 52 5.07 7.22 -4.79
N GLY A 53 5.92 6.20 -4.86
CA GLY A 53 7.18 6.16 -4.11
C GLY A 53 8.14 7.28 -4.49
N TRP A 54 8.40 7.47 -5.79
CA TRP A 54 9.25 8.54 -6.28
C TRP A 54 8.68 9.94 -6.01
N SER A 55 7.36 10.12 -6.09
CA SER A 55 6.73 11.41 -5.75
C SER A 55 6.89 11.73 -4.25
N ASN A 56 6.87 10.73 -3.37
CA ASN A 56 7.14 10.94 -1.95
C ASN A 56 8.53 11.53 -1.72
N ASP A 57 9.58 10.89 -2.23
CA ASP A 57 10.96 11.36 -2.05
C ASP A 57 11.22 12.69 -2.77
N TRP A 58 10.61 12.91 -3.94
CA TRP A 58 10.72 14.18 -4.66
C TRP A 58 10.10 15.36 -3.91
N ILE A 59 8.87 15.18 -3.38
CA ILE A 59 8.13 16.22 -2.65
C ILE A 59 8.82 16.52 -1.32
N ASP A 60 9.24 15.48 -0.59
CA ASP A 60 9.83 15.58 0.74
C ASP A 60 11.32 15.97 0.72
N ALA A 61 11.98 16.03 -0.43
CA ALA A 61 13.42 16.21 -0.56
C ALA A 61 14.01 17.36 0.28
N ALA A 62 13.31 18.52 0.34
CA ALA A 62 13.78 19.67 1.12
C ALA A 62 13.65 19.44 2.63
N ARG A 63 12.53 18.84 3.06
CA ARG A 63 12.27 18.49 4.45
C ARG A 63 13.26 17.42 4.94
N ASP A 64 13.43 16.36 4.15
CA ASP A 64 14.31 15.24 4.49
C ASP A 64 15.78 15.70 4.58
N LYS A 65 16.19 16.63 3.71
CA LYS A 65 17.52 17.25 3.79
C LYS A 65 17.67 18.08 5.07
N ALA A 66 16.67 18.89 5.43
CA ALA A 66 16.69 19.69 6.65
C ALA A 66 16.68 18.81 7.92
N ALA A 67 16.05 17.64 7.86
CA ALA A 67 16.04 16.64 8.93
C ALA A 67 17.28 15.74 8.98
N GLY A 68 18.26 15.93 8.08
CA GLY A 68 19.49 15.12 8.04
C GLY A 68 19.28 13.65 7.63
N ARG A 69 18.23 13.33 6.87
CA ARG A 69 17.87 11.97 6.44
C ARG A 69 18.84 11.43 5.38
N VAL A 70 20.06 11.09 5.80
CA VAL A 70 21.09 10.50 4.91
C VAL A 70 20.77 9.08 4.43
N ASP A 71 19.76 8.44 5.01
CA ASP A 71 19.21 7.16 4.59
C ASP A 71 18.42 7.26 3.27
N LYS A 72 18.00 8.47 2.88
CA LYS A 72 17.26 8.73 1.63
C LYS A 72 18.16 9.17 0.48
N PRO A 73 17.92 8.66 -0.75
CA PRO A 73 18.84 8.89 -1.90
C PRO A 73 18.99 10.34 -2.31
N ILE A 74 17.95 11.18 -2.24
CA ILE A 74 18.03 12.59 -2.65
C ILE A 74 18.83 13.41 -1.63
N PRO A 75 18.55 13.38 -0.32
CA PRO A 75 19.38 14.05 0.69
C PRO A 75 20.83 13.56 0.71
N ALA A 76 21.06 12.25 0.50
CA ALA A 76 22.41 11.67 0.41
C ALA A 76 23.20 12.10 -0.85
N GLY A 77 22.56 12.77 -1.81
CA GLY A 77 23.21 13.17 -3.08
C GLY A 77 23.39 12.02 -4.09
N GLU A 78 22.82 10.84 -3.83
CA GLU A 78 22.89 9.66 -4.70
C GLU A 78 21.94 9.76 -5.91
N ALA A 79 20.84 10.52 -5.77
CA ALA A 79 19.89 10.79 -6.84
C ALA A 79 19.56 12.28 -6.94
N GLY A 80 19.46 12.80 -8.16
CA GLY A 80 19.05 14.18 -8.40
C GLY A 80 17.55 14.37 -8.23
N ARG A 81 17.13 15.36 -7.42
CA ARG A 81 15.72 15.67 -7.19
C ARG A 81 14.90 15.79 -8.47
N ARG A 82 15.43 16.54 -9.50
CA ARG A 82 14.75 16.70 -10.79
C ARG A 82 14.56 15.37 -11.52
N GLY A 83 15.57 14.49 -11.50
CA GLY A 83 15.48 13.19 -12.13
C GLY A 83 14.44 12.29 -11.50
N VAL A 84 14.38 12.23 -10.16
CA VAL A 84 13.34 11.47 -9.42
C VAL A 84 11.95 12.03 -9.70
N GLY A 85 11.79 13.37 -9.75
CA GLY A 85 10.51 14.00 -10.10
C GLY A 85 10.04 13.66 -11.52
N VAL A 86 10.95 13.70 -12.51
CA VAL A 86 10.65 13.27 -13.90
C VAL A 86 10.25 11.79 -13.93
N ALA A 87 10.98 10.92 -13.24
CA ALA A 87 10.65 9.50 -13.14
C ALA A 87 9.25 9.28 -12.54
N ALA A 88 8.89 10.02 -11.47
CA ALA A 88 7.57 9.96 -10.85
C ALA A 88 6.45 10.30 -11.84
N VAL A 89 6.63 11.38 -12.63
CA VAL A 89 5.62 11.82 -13.62
C VAL A 89 5.53 10.85 -14.80
N VAL A 90 6.66 10.34 -15.29
CA VAL A 90 6.68 9.33 -16.37
C VAL A 90 5.98 8.05 -15.92
N ALA A 91 6.27 7.59 -14.69
CA ALA A 91 5.61 6.42 -14.12
C ALA A 91 4.11 6.65 -13.91
N LEU A 92 3.69 7.88 -13.53
CA LEU A 92 2.27 8.26 -13.44
C LEU A 92 1.58 8.15 -14.81
N ALA A 93 2.19 8.72 -15.84
CA ALA A 93 1.65 8.65 -17.20
C ALA A 93 1.54 7.18 -17.68
N ALA A 94 2.56 6.38 -17.44
CA ALA A 94 2.53 4.94 -17.75
C ALA A 94 1.42 4.22 -16.96
N ALA A 95 1.26 4.49 -15.66
CA ALA A 95 0.20 3.90 -14.83
C ALA A 95 -1.18 4.25 -15.37
N VAL A 96 -1.43 5.51 -15.75
CA VAL A 96 -2.72 5.94 -16.33
C VAL A 96 -3.01 5.20 -17.63
N LEU A 97 -2.06 5.20 -18.58
CA LEU A 97 -2.23 4.54 -19.88
C LEU A 97 -2.46 3.04 -19.73
N LEU A 98 -1.64 2.36 -18.91
CA LEU A 98 -1.79 0.94 -18.67
C LEU A 98 -3.11 0.59 -17.98
N SER A 99 -3.58 1.43 -17.05
CA SER A 99 -4.86 1.21 -16.36
C SER A 99 -6.04 1.23 -17.32
N VAL A 100 -6.06 2.19 -18.26
CA VAL A 100 -7.13 2.31 -19.27
C VAL A 100 -7.17 1.10 -20.18
N VAL A 101 -6.00 0.54 -20.56
CA VAL A 101 -5.94 -0.64 -21.46
C VAL A 101 -6.14 -1.96 -20.72
N ALA A 102 -5.84 -2.02 -19.42
CA ALA A 102 -5.86 -3.27 -18.66
C ALA A 102 -7.29 -3.79 -18.45
N THR A 103 -8.21 -2.91 -18.02
CA THR A 103 -9.57 -3.31 -17.64
C THR A 103 -10.55 -2.16 -17.80
N SER A 104 -11.85 -2.49 -17.93
CA SER A 104 -12.94 -1.47 -17.92
C SER A 104 -13.02 -0.69 -16.59
N THR A 105 -12.47 -1.24 -15.51
CA THR A 105 -12.37 -0.60 -14.20
C THR A 105 -11.04 0.15 -13.99
N GLY A 106 -10.28 0.44 -15.06
CA GLY A 106 -9.01 1.18 -15.02
C GLY A 106 -9.08 2.53 -14.31
N TRP A 107 -10.24 3.20 -14.37
CA TRP A 107 -10.52 4.44 -13.63
C TRP A 107 -10.28 4.28 -12.11
N ALA A 108 -10.59 3.09 -11.54
CA ALA A 108 -10.42 2.84 -10.12
C ALA A 108 -8.92 2.89 -9.73
N HIS A 109 -8.04 2.31 -10.56
CA HIS A 109 -6.60 2.39 -10.30
C HIS A 109 -6.06 3.81 -10.49
N ILE A 110 -6.55 4.56 -11.47
CA ILE A 110 -6.16 5.98 -11.66
C ILE A 110 -6.51 6.80 -10.42
N VAL A 111 -7.72 6.63 -9.87
CA VAL A 111 -8.13 7.29 -8.61
C VAL A 111 -7.29 6.80 -7.43
N ALA A 112 -6.96 5.51 -7.36
CA ALA A 112 -6.09 4.96 -6.33
C ALA A 112 -4.69 5.59 -6.35
N VAL A 113 -4.08 5.75 -7.52
CA VAL A 113 -2.78 6.42 -7.68
C VAL A 113 -2.89 7.91 -7.32
N ALA A 114 -3.96 8.58 -7.75
CA ALA A 114 -4.21 9.97 -7.39
C ALA A 114 -4.36 10.15 -5.86
N ALA A 115 -4.99 9.20 -5.17
CA ALA A 115 -5.08 9.20 -3.70
C ALA A 115 -3.69 9.09 -3.06
N GLY A 116 -2.79 8.25 -3.60
CA GLY A 116 -1.38 8.17 -3.14
C GLY A 116 -0.62 9.49 -3.34
N TRP A 117 -0.81 10.16 -4.45
CA TRP A 117 -0.24 11.49 -4.69
C TRP A 117 -0.83 12.53 -3.73
N TRP A 118 -2.15 12.52 -3.52
CA TRP A 118 -2.79 13.39 -2.52
C TRP A 118 -2.23 13.18 -1.13
N TYR A 119 -2.00 11.91 -0.72
CA TYR A 119 -1.30 11.61 0.53
C TYR A 119 0.05 12.31 0.61
N ASN A 120 0.89 12.16 -0.42
CA ASN A 120 2.24 12.73 -0.44
C ASN A 120 2.24 14.25 -0.39
N VAL A 121 1.31 14.91 -1.10
CA VAL A 121 1.25 16.38 -1.18
C VAL A 121 0.66 16.99 0.10
N HIS A 122 -0.42 16.41 0.62
CA HIS A 122 -1.24 17.10 1.63
C HIS A 122 -1.70 16.20 2.78
N ALA A 123 -2.36 15.06 2.51
CA ALA A 123 -3.14 14.35 3.51
C ALA A 123 -2.30 13.79 4.66
N LYS A 124 -1.03 13.44 4.44
CA LYS A 124 -0.12 12.90 5.48
C LYS A 124 0.06 13.83 6.69
N ARG A 125 -0.19 15.15 6.50
CA ARG A 125 -0.08 16.17 7.56
C ARG A 125 -1.39 16.45 8.27
N THR A 126 -2.46 15.74 7.91
CA THR A 126 -3.82 16.00 8.40
C THR A 126 -4.43 14.78 9.08
N VAL A 127 -5.54 14.98 9.77
CA VAL A 127 -6.37 13.89 10.32
C VAL A 127 -6.91 12.96 9.25
N LEU A 128 -6.96 13.38 7.99
CA LEU A 128 -7.42 12.60 6.86
C LEU A 128 -6.36 11.64 6.31
N SER A 129 -5.18 11.54 6.93
CA SER A 129 -4.06 10.72 6.44
C SER A 129 -4.40 9.23 6.18
N PRO A 130 -5.38 8.57 6.85
CA PRO A 130 -5.77 7.20 6.50
C PRO A 130 -6.64 7.11 5.25
N LEU A 131 -7.36 8.18 4.88
CA LEU A 131 -8.35 8.13 3.80
C LEU A 131 -7.73 7.81 2.42
N PRO A 132 -6.59 8.38 2.00
CA PRO A 132 -5.94 8.00 0.76
C PRO A 132 -5.60 6.51 0.68
N PHE A 133 -5.17 5.90 1.80
CA PHE A 133 -4.87 4.48 1.85
C PHE A 133 -6.14 3.62 1.78
N ALA A 134 -7.20 4.02 2.49
CA ALA A 134 -8.51 3.35 2.38
C ALA A 134 -9.02 3.36 0.93
N LEU A 135 -8.98 4.52 0.28
CA LEU A 135 -9.37 4.66 -1.13
C LEU A 135 -8.48 3.82 -2.06
N ALA A 136 -7.16 3.93 -1.92
CA ALA A 136 -6.22 3.25 -2.80
C ALA A 136 -6.38 1.72 -2.72
N PHE A 137 -6.48 1.15 -1.52
CA PHE A 137 -6.58 -0.29 -1.34
C PHE A 137 -7.99 -0.82 -1.68
N GLY A 138 -9.06 -0.10 -1.33
CA GLY A 138 -10.41 -0.47 -1.75
C GLY A 138 -10.57 -0.46 -3.27
N LEU A 139 -10.07 0.59 -3.93
CA LEU A 139 -10.12 0.73 -5.39
C LEU A 139 -9.15 -0.21 -6.11
N LEU A 140 -8.05 -0.65 -5.47
CA LEU A 140 -7.21 -1.72 -6.02
C LEU A 140 -8.00 -3.02 -6.19
N VAL A 141 -8.87 -3.36 -5.22
CA VAL A 141 -9.77 -4.51 -5.34
C VAL A 141 -10.72 -4.36 -6.53
N VAL A 142 -11.34 -3.17 -6.70
CA VAL A 142 -12.23 -2.88 -7.85
C VAL A 142 -11.49 -3.00 -9.18
N PHE A 143 -10.25 -2.54 -9.25
CA PHE A 143 -9.43 -2.60 -10.47
C PHE A 143 -9.00 -4.03 -10.80
N ALA A 144 -8.50 -4.76 -9.78
CA ALA A 144 -7.86 -6.05 -9.99
C ALA A 144 -8.87 -7.20 -10.21
N THR A 145 -10.02 -7.20 -9.52
CA THR A 145 -10.96 -8.32 -9.59
C THR A 145 -12.02 -8.14 -10.71
N VAL A 146 -12.57 -9.27 -11.19
CA VAL A 146 -13.63 -9.26 -12.22
C VAL A 146 -14.96 -8.80 -11.64
N SER A 147 -15.34 -9.34 -10.48
CA SER A 147 -16.62 -9.06 -9.80
C SER A 147 -16.40 -8.88 -8.30
N PRO A 148 -15.90 -7.69 -7.88
CA PRO A 148 -15.63 -7.44 -6.48
C PRO A 148 -16.93 -7.35 -5.67
N SER A 149 -17.05 -8.11 -4.58
CA SER A 149 -18.10 -7.87 -3.61
C SER A 149 -17.79 -6.63 -2.77
N TRP A 150 -18.82 -6.00 -2.19
CA TRP A 150 -18.62 -4.84 -1.32
C TRP A 150 -17.78 -5.20 -0.08
N GLN A 151 -17.89 -6.44 0.42
CA GLN A 151 -17.09 -6.92 1.55
C GLN A 151 -15.60 -6.97 1.20
N MET A 152 -15.24 -7.41 -0.01
CA MET A 152 -13.84 -7.40 -0.48
C MET A 152 -13.29 -5.97 -0.59
N VAL A 153 -14.09 -5.04 -1.12
CA VAL A 153 -13.70 -3.64 -1.25
C VAL A 153 -13.52 -2.99 0.12
N ALA A 154 -14.47 -3.23 1.04
CA ALA A 154 -14.39 -2.72 2.41
C ALA A 154 -13.21 -3.33 3.19
N ALA A 155 -12.96 -4.62 3.03
CA ALA A 155 -11.79 -5.28 3.62
C ALA A 155 -10.49 -4.68 3.08
N GLY A 156 -10.38 -4.46 1.76
CA GLY A 156 -9.26 -3.75 1.14
C GLY A 156 -9.04 -2.37 1.76
N ALA A 157 -10.10 -1.58 1.90
CA ALA A 157 -10.02 -0.25 2.51
C ALA A 157 -9.52 -0.31 3.96
N LEU A 158 -10.03 -1.23 4.78
CA LEU A 158 -9.59 -1.43 6.17
C LEU A 158 -8.13 -1.90 6.26
N LEU A 159 -7.70 -2.79 5.38
CA LEU A 159 -6.30 -3.19 5.27
C LEU A 159 -5.41 -2.00 4.89
N GLY A 160 -5.88 -1.12 4.01
CA GLY A 160 -5.19 0.12 3.67
C GLY A 160 -5.00 1.04 4.87
N VAL A 161 -6.04 1.24 5.69
CA VAL A 161 -5.95 2.02 6.94
C VAL A 161 -4.95 1.38 7.91
N SER A 162 -5.02 0.06 8.10
CA SER A 162 -4.08 -0.68 8.96
C SER A 162 -2.64 -0.54 8.46
N ALA A 163 -2.41 -0.69 7.15
CA ALA A 163 -1.09 -0.52 6.53
C ALA A 163 -0.55 0.91 6.70
N HIS A 164 -1.39 1.94 6.51
CA HIS A 164 -1.00 3.33 6.75
C HIS A 164 -0.52 3.54 8.18
N ILE A 165 -1.35 3.15 9.16
CA ILE A 165 -1.04 3.36 10.57
C ILE A 165 0.27 2.65 10.95
N THR A 166 0.43 1.39 10.55
CA THR A 166 1.63 0.60 10.88
C THR A 166 2.89 1.07 10.17
N ASN A 167 2.74 1.67 8.98
CA ASN A 167 3.86 2.29 8.25
C ASN A 167 4.36 3.56 8.95
N VAL A 168 3.47 4.34 9.57
CA VAL A 168 3.81 5.60 10.27
C VAL A 168 4.35 5.34 11.68
N LEU A 169 3.94 4.27 12.35
CA LEU A 169 4.29 3.97 13.75
C LEU A 169 5.80 4.04 14.08
N PRO A 170 6.73 3.53 13.23
CA PRO A 170 8.16 3.64 13.51
C PRO A 170 8.69 5.07 13.50
N ASP A 171 8.11 5.93 12.67
CA ASP A 171 8.61 7.27 12.36
C ASP A 171 7.83 8.39 13.10
N LEU A 172 6.89 8.04 14.01
CA LEU A 172 6.02 9.01 14.71
C LEU A 172 6.78 10.18 15.34
N ALA A 173 7.93 9.94 15.97
CA ALA A 173 8.71 10.97 16.65
C ALA A 173 9.42 11.88 15.63
N ASP A 174 10.02 11.30 14.60
CA ASP A 174 10.76 12.02 13.56
C ASP A 174 9.80 12.84 12.67
N ASP A 175 8.66 12.26 12.34
CA ASP A 175 7.58 12.95 11.62
C ASP A 175 7.06 14.17 12.40
N ALA A 176 6.80 13.99 13.70
CA ALA A 176 6.36 15.11 14.57
C ALA A 176 7.40 16.23 14.64
N ALA A 177 8.68 15.89 14.75
CA ALA A 177 9.78 16.87 14.78
C ALA A 177 9.90 17.66 13.46
N THR A 178 9.42 17.10 12.35
CA THR A 178 9.44 17.71 11.00
C THR A 178 8.09 18.29 10.56
N GLY A 179 7.12 18.42 11.50
CA GLY A 179 5.83 19.05 11.27
C GLY A 179 4.81 18.17 10.55
N VAL A 180 5.00 16.85 10.52
CA VAL A 180 4.01 15.89 10.04
C VAL A 180 3.16 15.38 11.21
N HIS A 181 1.88 15.78 11.23
CA HIS A 181 0.94 15.46 12.31
C HIS A 181 -0.33 14.82 11.75
N GLY A 182 -0.20 13.61 11.18
CA GLY A 182 -1.31 12.83 10.66
C GLY A 182 -2.17 12.19 11.77
N PHE A 183 -3.17 11.41 11.37
CA PHE A 183 -4.09 10.72 12.27
C PHE A 183 -3.39 9.83 13.31
N PRO A 184 -2.36 9.00 12.98
CA PRO A 184 -1.68 8.16 13.96
C PRO A 184 -1.00 8.96 15.08
N HIS A 185 -0.51 10.18 14.78
CA HIS A 185 0.10 11.06 15.79
C HIS A 185 -0.90 11.51 16.86
N ARG A 186 -2.17 11.73 16.48
CA ARG A 186 -3.24 12.12 17.41
C ARG A 186 -3.65 10.99 18.34
N LEU A 187 -3.56 9.75 17.88
CA LEU A 187 -3.88 8.57 18.68
C LEU A 187 -2.76 8.14 19.62
N GLY A 188 -1.54 8.58 19.34
CA GLY A 188 -0.33 8.05 19.99
C GLY A 188 -0.11 6.58 19.68
N VAL A 189 1.02 6.01 20.16
CA VAL A 189 1.45 4.65 19.82
C VAL A 189 0.40 3.58 20.16
N ARG A 190 -0.17 3.65 21.38
CA ARG A 190 -1.13 2.63 21.84
C ARG A 190 -2.44 2.69 21.06
N GLY A 191 -3.01 3.89 20.89
CA GLY A 191 -4.25 4.08 20.13
C GLY A 191 -4.08 3.72 18.66
N ALA A 192 -2.99 4.14 18.03
CA ALA A 192 -2.67 3.80 16.65
C ALA A 192 -2.53 2.27 16.47
N THR A 193 -1.79 1.58 17.35
CA THR A 193 -1.67 0.11 17.31
C THR A 193 -3.02 -0.57 17.46
N ALA A 194 -3.83 -0.16 18.44
CA ALA A 194 -5.16 -0.73 18.66
C ALA A 194 -6.08 -0.53 17.43
N THR A 195 -6.06 0.66 16.82
CA THR A 195 -6.84 0.96 15.62
C THR A 195 -6.39 0.11 14.42
N ALA A 196 -5.07 -0.05 14.22
CA ALA A 196 -4.55 -0.89 13.13
C ALA A 196 -4.99 -2.36 13.28
N LEU A 197 -4.92 -2.90 14.51
CA LEU A 197 -5.36 -4.26 14.81
C LEU A 197 -6.88 -4.43 14.66
N ALA A 198 -7.67 -3.44 15.08
CA ALA A 198 -9.12 -3.45 14.90
C ALA A 198 -9.50 -3.43 13.41
N CYS A 199 -8.83 -2.60 12.59
CA CYS A 199 -9.03 -2.59 11.14
C CYS A 199 -8.67 -3.94 10.51
N LEU A 200 -7.57 -4.55 10.92
CA LEU A 200 -7.16 -5.87 10.44
C LEU A 200 -8.18 -6.95 10.81
N ALA A 201 -8.66 -6.95 12.07
CA ALA A 201 -9.68 -7.90 12.54
C ALA A 201 -11.00 -7.71 11.78
N ALA A 202 -11.46 -6.47 11.59
CA ALA A 202 -12.68 -6.18 10.85
C ALA A 202 -12.57 -6.59 9.36
N ALA A 203 -11.41 -6.32 8.71
CA ALA A 203 -11.15 -6.77 7.34
C ALA A 203 -11.22 -8.30 7.23
N THR A 204 -10.59 -9.00 8.15
CA THR A 204 -10.65 -10.46 8.25
C THR A 204 -12.09 -10.93 8.42
N GLY A 205 -12.85 -10.35 9.35
CA GLY A 205 -14.25 -10.68 9.57
C GLY A 205 -15.12 -10.52 8.32
N LEU A 206 -14.92 -9.43 7.54
CA LEU A 206 -15.63 -9.23 6.27
C LEU A 206 -15.26 -10.30 5.23
N LEU A 207 -13.98 -10.64 5.10
CA LEU A 207 -13.57 -11.68 4.16
C LEU A 207 -14.13 -13.05 4.51
N LEU A 208 -14.37 -13.33 5.81
CA LEU A 208 -15.01 -14.57 6.25
C LEU A 208 -16.45 -14.69 5.76
N THR A 209 -17.19 -13.60 5.70
CA THR A 209 -18.58 -13.62 5.18
C THR A 209 -18.63 -13.93 3.68
N VAL A 210 -17.52 -13.71 2.96
CA VAL A 210 -17.41 -14.08 1.54
C VAL A 210 -17.02 -15.56 1.37
N PHE A 211 -16.31 -16.14 2.35
CA PHE A 211 -15.72 -17.48 2.28
C PHE A 211 -16.32 -18.43 3.34
N GLU A 212 -17.64 -18.46 3.46
CA GLU A 212 -18.43 -19.15 4.50
C GLU A 212 -18.06 -20.64 4.75
N HIS A 213 -17.44 -21.30 3.79
CA HIS A 213 -17.15 -22.74 3.86
C HIS A 213 -15.72 -23.10 4.32
N ARG A 214 -14.91 -22.14 4.82
CA ARG A 214 -13.51 -22.40 5.18
C ARG A 214 -13.05 -21.78 6.50
N PRO A 215 -13.63 -22.20 7.65
CA PRO A 215 -13.34 -21.60 8.98
C PRO A 215 -11.89 -21.75 9.47
N TYR A 216 -11.11 -22.72 8.92
CA TYR A 216 -9.69 -22.89 9.25
C TYR A 216 -8.80 -21.74 8.76
N LEU A 217 -9.23 -21.03 7.72
CA LEU A 217 -8.52 -19.84 7.23
C LEU A 217 -8.61 -18.67 8.19
N VAL A 218 -9.73 -18.58 8.91
CA VAL A 218 -9.96 -17.64 10.00
C VAL A 218 -9.02 -17.90 11.14
N GLY A 219 -8.92 -19.16 11.55
CA GLY A 219 -8.02 -19.58 12.61
C GLY A 219 -6.57 -19.22 12.27
N ALA A 220 -6.13 -19.45 11.03
CA ALA A 220 -4.79 -19.10 10.57
C ALA A 220 -4.55 -17.58 10.63
N LEU A 221 -5.51 -16.76 10.17
CA LEU A 221 -5.40 -15.30 10.21
C LEU A 221 -5.46 -14.74 11.64
N ALA A 222 -6.32 -15.30 12.49
CA ALA A 222 -6.40 -14.93 13.90
C ALA A 222 -5.12 -15.29 14.65
N VAL A 223 -4.55 -16.49 14.41
CA VAL A 223 -3.28 -16.93 15.01
C VAL A 223 -2.13 -16.04 14.54
N VAL A 224 -2.09 -15.73 13.25
CA VAL A 224 -1.12 -14.79 12.68
C VAL A 224 -1.31 -13.41 13.34
N GLY A 225 -2.54 -12.93 13.59
CA GLY A 225 -2.87 -11.70 14.32
C GLY A 225 -2.36 -11.69 15.78
N LEU A 226 -2.59 -12.76 16.50
CA LEU A 226 -2.17 -12.92 17.90
C LEU A 226 -0.64 -13.03 18.07
N ILE A 227 0.03 -13.80 17.21
CA ILE A 227 1.50 -13.92 17.23
C ILE A 227 2.17 -12.57 17.01
N SER A 228 1.57 -11.70 16.25
CA SER A 228 2.10 -10.38 15.92
C SER A 228 1.88 -9.34 16.99
N ALA A 229 0.74 -9.37 17.64
CA ALA A 229 0.51 -8.57 18.85
C ALA A 229 1.55 -8.94 19.95
N ALA A 230 1.93 -10.22 20.01
CA ALA A 230 2.92 -10.72 20.99
C ALA A 230 4.40 -10.41 20.62
N LEU A 231 4.72 -10.27 19.32
CA LEU A 231 6.10 -10.06 18.83
C LEU A 231 6.47 -8.58 18.61
N SER A 232 5.73 -7.65 19.15
CA SER A 232 5.68 -6.22 18.87
C SER A 232 6.98 -5.43 19.04
N SER A 233 7.86 -5.45 18.03
CA SER A 233 8.58 -4.23 17.69
C SER A 233 7.81 -3.49 16.59
N ARG A 234 7.78 -2.13 16.64
CA ARG A 234 7.03 -1.30 15.69
C ARG A 234 7.33 -1.61 14.22
N ARG A 235 8.59 -1.93 13.88
CA ARG A 235 9.00 -2.34 12.53
C ARG A 235 8.45 -3.71 12.12
N ARG A 236 8.33 -4.66 13.07
CA ARG A 236 7.79 -5.99 12.81
C ARG A 236 6.29 -5.96 12.57
N LEU A 237 5.55 -5.03 13.21
CA LEU A 237 4.12 -4.87 13.02
C LEU A 237 3.78 -4.50 11.56
N PHE A 238 4.56 -3.62 10.94
CA PHE A 238 4.37 -3.26 9.52
C PHE A 238 4.58 -4.45 8.59
N LEU A 239 5.70 -5.16 8.73
CA LEU A 239 5.98 -6.38 7.96
C LEU A 239 4.88 -7.42 8.11
N PHE A 240 4.34 -7.50 9.30
CA PHE A 240 3.27 -8.42 9.62
C PHE A 240 1.95 -8.07 8.96
N VAL A 241 1.52 -6.82 8.97
CA VAL A 241 0.31 -6.39 8.24
C VAL A 241 0.46 -6.66 6.75
N GLN A 242 1.66 -6.48 6.20
CA GLN A 242 1.94 -6.88 4.81
C GLN A 242 1.81 -8.39 4.59
N LEU A 243 2.36 -9.21 5.49
CA LEU A 243 2.25 -10.67 5.41
C LEU A 243 0.79 -11.13 5.59
N ALA A 244 0.05 -10.54 6.52
CA ALA A 244 -1.37 -10.85 6.71
C ALA A 244 -2.19 -10.50 5.45
N ALA A 245 -1.90 -9.38 4.79
CA ALA A 245 -2.53 -9.03 3.51
C ALA A 245 -2.20 -10.07 2.42
N LEU A 246 -0.93 -10.50 2.32
CA LEU A 246 -0.51 -11.53 1.36
C LEU A 246 -1.17 -12.89 1.64
N VAL A 247 -1.30 -13.28 2.91
CA VAL A 247 -1.99 -14.53 3.31
C VAL A 247 -3.48 -14.46 2.95
N ASN A 248 -4.15 -13.33 3.21
CA ASN A 248 -5.55 -13.13 2.80
C ASN A 248 -5.73 -13.30 1.29
N VAL A 249 -4.80 -12.78 0.50
CA VAL A 249 -4.81 -12.92 -0.97
C VAL A 249 -4.48 -14.34 -1.41
N ALA A 250 -3.51 -15.00 -0.80
CA ALA A 250 -3.16 -16.40 -1.12
C ALA A 250 -4.35 -17.35 -0.86
N VAL A 251 -5.10 -17.09 0.20
CA VAL A 251 -6.34 -17.79 0.53
C VAL A 251 -7.40 -17.58 -0.55
N LEU A 252 -7.56 -16.33 -1.03
CA LEU A 252 -8.46 -16.02 -2.14
C LEU A 252 -8.10 -16.83 -3.39
N LEU A 253 -6.82 -16.91 -3.73
CA LEU A 253 -6.33 -17.67 -4.90
C LEU A 253 -6.62 -19.16 -4.81
N TRP A 254 -6.43 -19.77 -3.64
CA TRP A 254 -6.71 -21.19 -3.47
C TRP A 254 -8.21 -21.50 -3.61
N THR A 255 -9.08 -20.61 -3.17
CA THR A 255 -10.53 -20.84 -3.26
C THR A 255 -11.05 -20.84 -4.68
N THR A 256 -10.43 -20.07 -5.58
CA THR A 256 -10.84 -19.96 -6.99
C THR A 256 -10.26 -21.08 -7.87
N SER A 257 -9.17 -21.72 -7.44
CA SER A 257 -8.54 -22.82 -8.21
C SER A 257 -9.19 -24.19 -7.98
N THR A 258 -10.14 -24.32 -7.03
CA THR A 258 -10.79 -25.59 -6.67
C THR A 258 -12.29 -25.66 -7.04
N THR A 259 -12.78 -24.67 -7.77
CA THR A 259 -14.11 -24.65 -8.45
C THR A 259 -13.93 -24.74 -9.93
#